data_7d5a2ac19a87b33a4cd0c3d08104eb3e
#
_entry.id   7d5a2ac19a87b33a4cd0c3d08104eb3e
#
_cell.length_a   1.000
_cell.length_b   1.000
_cell.length_c   1.000
_cell.angle_alpha   90.00
_cell.angle_beta   90.00
_cell.angle_gamma   90.00
#
_symmetry.space_group_name_H-M   'P 1'
#
loop_
_entity.id
_entity.type
_entity.pdbx_description
1 polymer ?
#
loop_
_entity_poly.entity_id
_entity_poly.type
_entity_poly.pdbx_seq_one_letter_code
_entity_poly.pdbx_strand_id
1 'polypeptide(L)'
;MTEEKKVVRKKLKSAGDIGKYMADYYVELDEASKKGEPKIAWCTSVGPAEILRALGFLVYFPETHSAMLGATRMATDLIPVANAMGYSPDICSYLTADIGAFVKGVTPLSKAFGIQSIPKPDVLAFNTNQCRDVQDWFNWYGEKFNAPVCGVHTYRGVGDVTEAHITGIAKQMQALVEPLEKVAGRRLDMTEFKRVVALSRECSELWKKVLDTASAMPSPITFFDGTTLMGPAVVGRGTQEAVDVYKLLLAELRERIANGEGAVESERFRIYWEGMPVWGRLSAHSQLFASLQANVLASTYCNSWIFSDLDPEDPFNSMARAYTKLFIVRSDAAKEKYIKDMLAFFKVDGIVYHDAKTCPNNSNCRYGMPQRLENETGIPSLTINGDLNDLRLLSDEQTKTNVEAFIEQLEERRG
;
A
#
# COMPACT_ATOMS: atom_id res chain seq x y z
N MET A 1 19.66 33.60 5.78
CA MET A 1 19.33 32.22 6.13
C MET A 1 18.25 32.32 7.22
N THR A 2 16.99 32.29 6.83
CA THR A 2 15.86 32.21 7.76
C THR A 2 15.77 30.76 8.24
N GLU A 3 15.89 30.53 9.55
CA GLU A 3 15.62 29.23 10.16
C GLU A 3 14.21 28.78 9.74
N GLU A 4 14.11 27.72 8.93
CA GLU A 4 12.84 27.07 8.65
C GLU A 4 12.30 26.56 10.00
N LYS A 5 11.25 27.19 10.51
CA LYS A 5 10.51 26.69 11.68
C LYS A 5 10.01 25.28 11.36
N LYS A 6 10.61 24.27 11.98
CA LYS A 6 10.08 22.91 11.93
C LYS A 6 8.65 22.93 12.45
N VAL A 7 7.69 22.68 11.56
CA VAL A 7 6.28 22.48 11.96
C VAL A 7 6.21 21.25 12.86
N VAL A 8 5.89 21.47 14.12
CA VAL A 8 5.81 20.38 15.11
C VAL A 8 4.47 19.68 14.93
N ARG A 9 4.51 18.49 14.32
CA ARG A 9 3.34 17.61 14.22
C ARG A 9 3.10 16.90 15.54
N LYS A 10 1.84 16.87 16.00
CA LYS A 10 1.43 15.99 17.10
C LYS A 10 1.47 14.54 16.61
N LYS A 11 2.42 13.75 17.10
CA LYS A 11 2.51 12.32 16.80
C LYS A 11 1.29 11.58 17.35
N LEU A 12 0.82 10.59 16.62
CA LEU A 12 -0.18 9.63 17.08
C LEU A 12 0.45 8.70 18.12
N LYS A 13 -0.19 8.50 19.26
CA LYS A 13 0.27 7.56 20.31
C LYS A 13 0.21 6.11 19.79
N SER A 14 -0.89 5.75 19.14
CA SER A 14 -1.12 4.45 18.50
C SER A 14 -0.12 4.10 17.38
N ALA A 15 0.62 5.08 16.84
CA ALA A 15 1.72 4.80 15.93
C ALA A 15 2.83 3.96 16.60
N GLY A 16 3.02 4.09 17.91
CA GLY A 16 3.93 3.23 18.68
C GLY A 16 3.44 1.78 18.74
N ASP A 17 2.15 1.57 18.95
CA ASP A 17 1.54 0.23 18.99
C ASP A 17 1.61 -0.46 17.62
N ILE A 18 1.37 0.29 16.54
CA ILE A 18 1.53 -0.19 15.16
C ILE A 18 3.01 -0.50 14.86
N GLY A 19 3.93 0.34 15.31
CA GLY A 19 5.37 0.08 15.20
C GLY A 19 5.79 -1.19 15.91
N LYS A 20 5.27 -1.44 17.13
CA LYS A 20 5.48 -2.68 17.86
C LYS A 20 4.89 -3.88 17.12
N TYR A 21 3.65 -3.78 16.64
CA TYR A 21 3.01 -4.82 15.82
C TYR A 21 3.88 -5.22 14.62
N MET A 22 4.41 -4.24 13.89
CA MET A 22 5.28 -4.49 12.74
C MET A 22 6.60 -5.14 13.14
N ALA A 23 7.18 -4.77 14.29
CA ALA A 23 8.38 -5.41 14.83
C ALA A 23 8.12 -6.87 15.19
N ASP A 24 7.05 -7.13 15.94
CA ASP A 24 6.63 -8.49 16.35
C ASP A 24 6.41 -9.39 15.13
N TYR A 25 5.74 -8.86 14.08
CA TYR A 25 5.53 -9.57 12.82
C TYR A 25 6.83 -10.01 12.13
N TYR A 26 7.83 -9.14 12.03
CA TYR A 26 9.10 -9.50 11.41
C TYR A 26 9.94 -10.44 12.30
N VAL A 27 9.89 -10.27 13.61
CA VAL A 27 10.58 -11.16 14.57
C VAL A 27 10.00 -12.58 14.50
N GLU A 28 8.67 -12.72 14.44
CA GLU A 28 8.00 -14.02 14.30
C GLU A 28 8.40 -14.74 13.00
N LEU A 29 8.45 -14.02 11.89
CA LEU A 29 8.92 -14.55 10.60
C LEU A 29 10.39 -14.98 10.63
N ASP A 30 11.26 -14.21 11.27
CA ASP A 30 12.68 -14.54 11.40
C ASP A 30 12.89 -15.78 12.28
N GLU A 31 12.16 -15.88 13.38
CA GLU A 31 12.17 -17.07 14.24
C GLU A 31 11.67 -18.32 13.52
N ALA A 32 10.55 -18.22 12.81
CA ALA A 32 10.00 -19.31 12.01
C ALA A 32 10.97 -19.77 10.93
N SER A 33 11.59 -18.80 10.22
CA SER A 33 12.59 -19.09 9.19
C SER A 33 13.80 -19.84 9.73
N LYS A 34 14.23 -19.53 10.97
CA LYS A 34 15.35 -20.22 11.65
C LYS A 34 14.97 -21.60 12.18
N LYS A 35 13.75 -21.75 12.67
CA LYS A 35 13.23 -23.02 13.25
C LYS A 35 12.72 -23.99 12.17
N GLY A 36 12.30 -23.47 11.00
CA GLY A 36 11.64 -24.24 9.95
C GLY A 36 10.14 -24.48 10.19
N GLU A 37 9.58 -23.93 11.27
CA GLU A 37 8.16 -23.99 11.63
C GLU A 37 7.77 -22.78 12.49
N PRO A 38 6.53 -22.20 12.32
CA PRO A 38 5.57 -22.54 11.26
C PRO A 38 6.11 -22.26 9.85
N LYS A 39 5.55 -22.92 8.84
CA LYS A 39 5.94 -22.71 7.42
C LYS A 39 5.63 -21.28 6.97
N ILE A 40 6.45 -20.77 6.06
CA ILE A 40 6.37 -19.41 5.57
C ILE A 40 5.90 -19.40 4.11
N ALA A 41 4.84 -18.66 3.83
CA ALA A 41 4.42 -18.35 2.48
C ALA A 41 4.75 -16.90 2.13
N TRP A 42 5.36 -16.67 0.98
CA TRP A 42 5.43 -15.33 0.43
C TRP A 42 4.14 -15.04 -0.34
N CYS A 43 3.61 -13.85 -0.20
CA CYS A 43 2.38 -13.43 -0.84
C CYS A 43 2.54 -12.03 -1.42
N THR A 44 1.99 -11.77 -2.60
CA THR A 44 1.82 -10.39 -3.05
C THR A 44 0.88 -9.66 -2.11
N SER A 45 1.08 -8.36 -1.94
CA SER A 45 0.35 -7.56 -0.96
C SER A 45 -1.17 -7.64 -1.12
N VAL A 46 -1.68 -7.82 -2.34
CA VAL A 46 -3.11 -8.08 -2.63
C VAL A 46 -3.28 -9.49 -3.22
N GLY A 47 -2.58 -10.45 -2.65
CA GLY A 47 -2.68 -11.87 -2.97
C GLY A 47 -3.61 -12.62 -2.01
N PRO A 48 -3.75 -13.96 -2.17
CA PRO A 48 -4.68 -14.78 -1.41
C PRO A 48 -4.20 -15.10 0.02
N ALA A 49 -3.84 -14.06 0.78
CA ALA A 49 -3.28 -14.19 2.13
C ALA A 49 -4.21 -14.94 3.09
N GLU A 50 -5.52 -14.82 2.91
CA GLU A 50 -6.52 -15.48 3.74
C GLU A 50 -6.47 -17.00 3.61
N ILE A 51 -6.25 -17.53 2.41
CA ILE A 51 -6.08 -18.98 2.17
C ILE A 51 -4.79 -19.46 2.85
N LEU A 52 -3.70 -18.72 2.68
CA LEU A 52 -2.41 -19.05 3.28
C LEU A 52 -2.49 -19.09 4.80
N ARG A 53 -3.11 -18.09 5.41
CA ARG A 53 -3.30 -18.03 6.88
C ARG A 53 -4.19 -19.17 7.38
N ALA A 54 -5.29 -19.47 6.70
CA ALA A 54 -6.17 -20.57 7.07
C ALA A 54 -5.47 -21.94 6.99
N LEU A 55 -4.46 -22.06 6.13
CA LEU A 55 -3.56 -23.21 6.07
C LEU A 55 -2.41 -23.18 7.10
N GLY A 56 -2.35 -22.15 7.96
CA GLY A 56 -1.39 -22.03 9.04
C GLY A 56 -0.01 -21.52 8.62
N PHE A 57 0.15 -20.94 7.45
CA PHE A 57 1.37 -20.25 7.07
C PHE A 57 1.51 -18.93 7.80
N LEU A 58 2.73 -18.59 8.20
CA LEU A 58 3.10 -17.19 8.37
C LEU A 58 3.29 -16.57 6.98
N VAL A 59 2.75 -15.38 6.79
CA VAL A 59 2.73 -14.76 5.45
C VAL A 59 3.68 -13.57 5.42
N TYR A 60 4.65 -13.62 4.51
CA TYR A 60 5.59 -12.53 4.24
C TYR A 60 5.23 -11.81 2.93
N PHE A 61 5.38 -10.48 2.93
CA PHE A 61 5.05 -9.62 1.79
C PHE A 61 6.30 -8.85 1.31
N PRO A 62 6.95 -9.29 0.22
CA PRO A 62 8.19 -8.65 -0.27
C PRO A 62 7.99 -7.19 -0.70
N GLU A 63 6.79 -6.78 -1.12
CA GLU A 63 6.50 -5.38 -1.44
C GLU A 63 6.62 -4.47 -0.20
N THR A 64 6.28 -4.96 1.00
CA THR A 64 6.46 -4.21 2.24
C THR A 64 7.95 -4.05 2.57
N HIS A 65 8.76 -5.08 2.34
CA HIS A 65 10.22 -5.00 2.47
C HIS A 65 10.79 -3.97 1.48
N SER A 66 10.33 -3.97 0.23
CA SER A 66 10.74 -3.00 -0.78
C SER A 66 10.33 -1.57 -0.43
N ALA A 67 9.15 -1.38 0.16
CA ALA A 67 8.74 -0.08 0.69
C ALA A 67 9.70 0.40 1.80
N MET A 68 10.16 -0.50 2.67
CA MET A 68 11.17 -0.18 3.69
C MET A 68 12.52 0.16 3.08
N LEU A 69 12.95 -0.53 2.01
CA LEU A 69 14.17 -0.17 1.26
C LEU A 69 14.07 1.26 0.71
N GLY A 70 12.90 1.66 0.20
CA GLY A 70 12.64 3.03 -0.25
C GLY A 70 12.65 4.03 0.92
N ALA A 71 11.89 3.76 1.98
CA ALA A 71 11.77 4.64 3.14
C ALA A 71 13.12 4.88 3.85
N THR A 72 13.98 3.87 3.88
CA THR A 72 15.35 3.97 4.42
C THR A 72 16.37 4.51 3.41
N ARG A 73 15.93 4.81 2.17
CA ARG A 73 16.74 5.30 1.04
C ARG A 73 17.81 4.33 0.54
N MET A 74 17.77 3.06 0.95
CA MET A 74 18.70 2.03 0.47
C MET A 74 18.44 1.66 -0.99
N ALA A 75 17.20 1.77 -1.46
CA ALA A 75 16.79 1.36 -2.79
C ALA A 75 17.61 2.02 -3.91
N THR A 76 17.95 3.31 -3.77
CA THR A 76 18.71 4.08 -4.76
C THR A 76 20.06 3.43 -5.11
N ASP A 77 20.75 2.84 -4.12
CA ASP A 77 22.05 2.18 -4.32
C ASP A 77 21.91 0.70 -4.72
N LEU A 78 20.74 0.09 -4.47
CA LEU A 78 20.49 -1.33 -4.72
C LEU A 78 19.89 -1.59 -6.10
N ILE A 79 19.06 -0.68 -6.64
CA ILE A 79 18.51 -0.77 -8.00
C ILE A 79 19.61 -0.97 -9.07
N PRO A 80 20.74 -0.24 -9.06
CA PRO A 80 21.81 -0.46 -10.01
C PRO A 80 22.41 -1.87 -9.98
N VAL A 81 22.33 -2.57 -8.86
CA VAL A 81 22.81 -3.96 -8.75
C VAL A 81 21.97 -4.88 -9.62
N ALA A 82 20.65 -4.77 -9.55
CA ALA A 82 19.74 -5.52 -10.41
C ALA A 82 19.89 -5.11 -11.88
N ASN A 83 20.06 -3.80 -12.17
CA ASN A 83 20.31 -3.35 -13.54
C ASN A 83 21.58 -3.97 -14.13
N ALA A 84 22.66 -4.11 -13.35
CA ALA A 84 23.90 -4.78 -13.77
C ALA A 84 23.71 -6.28 -14.07
N MET A 85 22.65 -6.91 -13.56
CA MET A 85 22.25 -8.29 -13.88
C MET A 85 21.41 -8.40 -15.16
N GLY A 86 21.09 -7.27 -15.82
CA GLY A 86 20.31 -7.21 -17.05
C GLY A 86 18.85 -6.78 -16.86
N TYR A 87 18.43 -6.44 -15.64
CA TYR A 87 17.08 -5.88 -15.42
C TYR A 87 16.98 -4.46 -15.98
N SER A 88 15.89 -4.15 -16.69
CA SER A 88 15.65 -2.81 -17.21
C SER A 88 15.46 -1.79 -16.06
N PRO A 89 15.98 -0.56 -16.19
CA PRO A 89 15.69 0.52 -15.25
C PRO A 89 14.24 1.03 -15.32
N ASP A 90 13.44 0.55 -16.28
CA ASP A 90 12.06 0.97 -16.50
C ASP A 90 11.02 0.00 -15.89
N ILE A 91 11.46 -1.15 -15.35
CA ILE A 91 10.58 -2.06 -14.62
C ILE A 91 10.50 -1.67 -13.15
N CYS A 92 9.55 -2.28 -12.43
CA CYS A 92 9.22 -1.96 -11.05
C CYS A 92 10.44 -1.77 -10.14
N SER A 93 10.60 -0.58 -9.56
CA SER A 93 11.72 -0.27 -8.66
C SER A 93 11.61 -0.98 -7.30
N TYR A 94 10.44 -1.51 -6.92
CA TYR A 94 10.33 -2.45 -5.81
C TYR A 94 11.08 -3.74 -6.11
N LEU A 95 10.78 -4.35 -7.26
CA LEU A 95 11.41 -5.59 -7.71
C LEU A 95 12.94 -5.43 -7.82
N THR A 96 13.40 -4.39 -8.50
CA THR A 96 14.85 -4.18 -8.72
C THR A 96 15.59 -3.85 -7.43
N ALA A 97 15.00 -3.06 -6.51
CA ALA A 97 15.59 -2.78 -5.21
C ALA A 97 15.68 -4.03 -4.34
N ASP A 98 14.64 -4.85 -4.30
CA ASP A 98 14.56 -6.06 -3.48
C ASP A 98 15.52 -7.13 -3.97
N ILE A 99 15.58 -7.39 -5.28
CA ILE A 99 16.59 -8.29 -5.87
C ILE A 99 18.01 -7.79 -5.59
N GLY A 100 18.24 -6.47 -5.75
CA GLY A 100 19.54 -5.87 -5.45
C GLY A 100 19.94 -6.06 -3.99
N ALA A 101 18.99 -5.91 -3.06
CA ALA A 101 19.18 -6.13 -1.62
C ALA A 101 19.54 -7.60 -1.34
N PHE A 102 18.80 -8.54 -1.93
CA PHE A 102 19.06 -9.96 -1.79
C PHE A 102 20.45 -10.34 -2.28
N VAL A 103 20.84 -9.88 -3.48
CA VAL A 103 22.15 -10.17 -4.08
C VAL A 103 23.30 -9.60 -3.25
N LYS A 104 23.10 -8.44 -2.61
CA LYS A 104 24.10 -7.82 -1.71
C LYS A 104 24.05 -8.40 -0.30
N GLY A 105 23.07 -9.23 0.04
CA GLY A 105 22.91 -9.78 1.39
C GLY A 105 22.61 -8.70 2.43
N VAL A 106 21.86 -7.65 2.05
CA VAL A 106 21.49 -6.55 2.96
C VAL A 106 19.96 -6.42 3.07
N THR A 107 19.49 -5.93 4.21
CA THR A 107 18.07 -5.69 4.46
C THR A 107 17.89 -4.52 5.43
N PRO A 108 16.86 -3.69 5.26
CA PRO A 108 16.54 -2.64 6.23
C PRO A 108 16.11 -3.21 7.60
N LEU A 109 15.69 -4.48 7.64
CA LEU A 109 15.29 -5.18 8.87
C LEU A 109 16.44 -5.29 9.87
N SER A 110 17.71 -5.29 9.40
CA SER A 110 18.89 -5.40 10.28
C SER A 110 19.00 -4.20 11.20
N LYS A 111 18.83 -2.99 10.69
CA LYS A 111 18.86 -1.76 11.49
C LYS A 111 17.60 -1.57 12.32
N ALA A 112 16.45 -1.96 11.79
CA ALA A 112 15.16 -1.75 12.43
C ALA A 112 14.90 -2.77 13.56
N PHE A 113 15.24 -4.04 13.34
CA PHE A 113 14.82 -5.17 14.19
C PHE A 113 15.95 -6.17 14.50
N GLY A 114 17.19 -5.93 14.06
CA GLY A 114 18.31 -6.86 14.26
C GLY A 114 18.29 -8.10 13.35
N ILE A 115 17.37 -8.18 12.38
CA ILE A 115 17.15 -9.31 11.49
C ILE A 115 18.10 -9.20 10.30
N GLN A 116 18.92 -10.25 10.05
CA GLN A 116 20.02 -10.19 9.08
C GLN A 116 19.63 -10.61 7.65
N SER A 117 18.48 -11.25 7.46
CA SER A 117 18.02 -11.75 6.16
C SER A 117 16.50 -11.73 6.07
N ILE A 118 15.97 -11.69 4.85
CA ILE A 118 14.56 -11.94 4.60
C ILE A 118 14.22 -13.40 4.90
N PRO A 119 12.98 -13.71 5.33
CA PRO A 119 12.62 -15.08 5.72
C PRO A 119 12.57 -16.00 4.50
N LYS A 120 13.08 -17.23 4.64
CA LYS A 120 13.05 -18.22 3.58
C LYS A 120 11.62 -18.70 3.33
N PRO A 121 11.10 -18.69 2.08
CA PRO A 121 9.76 -19.20 1.79
C PRO A 121 9.73 -20.72 1.67
N ASP A 122 8.63 -21.35 2.10
CA ASP A 122 8.23 -22.71 1.74
C ASP A 122 7.39 -22.73 0.47
N VAL A 123 6.69 -21.63 0.17
CA VAL A 123 5.88 -21.44 -1.05
C VAL A 123 5.76 -19.95 -1.37
N LEU A 124 5.59 -19.63 -2.64
CA LEU A 124 5.30 -18.26 -3.10
C LEU A 124 3.94 -18.23 -3.81
N ALA A 125 3.07 -17.30 -3.40
CA ALA A 125 1.73 -17.14 -3.98
C ALA A 125 1.54 -15.69 -4.46
N PHE A 126 1.36 -15.49 -5.77
CA PHE A 126 1.16 -14.17 -6.34
C PHE A 126 -0.28 -13.96 -6.86
N ASN A 127 -0.65 -12.68 -7.02
CA ASN A 127 -1.82 -12.26 -7.78
C ASN A 127 -1.41 -11.12 -8.72
N THR A 128 -1.72 -11.22 -10.01
CA THR A 128 -1.37 -10.20 -11.01
C THR A 128 -2.31 -8.98 -10.99
N ASN A 129 -3.18 -8.87 -9.99
CA ASN A 129 -4.12 -7.75 -9.87
C ASN A 129 -3.43 -6.38 -9.64
N GLN A 130 -2.20 -6.35 -9.19
CA GLN A 130 -1.41 -5.12 -9.08
C GLN A 130 -0.65 -4.83 -10.37
N CYS A 131 0.19 -5.77 -10.82
CA CYS A 131 0.94 -5.69 -12.07
C CYS A 131 1.46 -7.05 -12.51
N ARG A 132 2.04 -7.12 -13.70
CA ARG A 132 2.69 -8.33 -14.20
C ARG A 132 4.04 -8.62 -13.52
N ASP A 133 4.78 -7.58 -13.15
CA ASP A 133 6.14 -7.69 -12.58
C ASP A 133 6.19 -8.57 -11.33
N VAL A 134 5.09 -8.64 -10.56
CA VAL A 134 5.02 -9.52 -9.37
C VAL A 134 5.17 -11.00 -9.72
N GLN A 135 4.69 -11.44 -10.89
CA GLN A 135 4.85 -12.82 -11.34
C GLN A 135 6.32 -13.14 -11.61
N ASP A 136 6.99 -12.28 -12.35
CA ASP A 136 8.40 -12.47 -12.71
C ASP A 136 9.29 -12.36 -11.47
N TRP A 137 8.98 -11.45 -10.54
CA TRP A 137 9.63 -11.31 -9.25
C TRP A 137 9.51 -12.56 -8.38
N PHE A 138 8.29 -13.11 -8.25
CA PHE A 138 8.04 -14.31 -7.45
C PHE A 138 8.66 -15.57 -8.08
N ASN A 139 8.64 -15.71 -9.41
CA ASN A 139 9.32 -16.80 -10.11
C ASN A 139 10.83 -16.78 -9.87
N TRP A 140 11.45 -15.58 -9.93
CA TRP A 140 12.88 -15.45 -9.64
C TRP A 140 13.24 -15.95 -8.24
N TYR A 141 12.46 -15.57 -7.21
CA TYR A 141 12.68 -16.07 -5.87
C TYR A 141 12.34 -17.55 -5.70
N GLY A 142 11.33 -18.05 -6.41
CA GLY A 142 11.01 -19.49 -6.45
C GLY A 142 12.21 -20.31 -6.90
N GLU A 143 12.91 -19.85 -7.94
CA GLU A 143 14.16 -20.49 -8.41
C GLU A 143 15.29 -20.35 -7.38
N LYS A 144 15.48 -19.17 -6.79
CA LYS A 144 16.57 -18.92 -5.83
C LYS A 144 16.42 -19.75 -4.55
N PHE A 145 15.20 -19.93 -4.07
CA PHE A 145 14.92 -20.70 -2.85
C PHE A 145 14.55 -22.17 -3.13
N ASN A 146 14.44 -22.58 -4.41
CA ASN A 146 13.89 -23.87 -4.81
C ASN A 146 12.54 -24.15 -4.14
N ALA A 147 11.66 -23.15 -4.15
CA ALA A 147 10.35 -23.19 -3.55
C ALA A 147 9.24 -23.13 -4.64
N PRO A 148 8.14 -23.87 -4.48
CA PRO A 148 7.05 -23.84 -5.44
C PRO A 148 6.41 -22.45 -5.54
N VAL A 149 6.02 -22.06 -6.76
CA VAL A 149 5.33 -20.81 -7.06
C VAL A 149 3.95 -21.13 -7.60
N CYS A 150 2.94 -20.45 -7.07
CA CYS A 150 1.57 -20.54 -7.57
C CYS A 150 0.96 -19.12 -7.68
N GLY A 151 -0.10 -18.97 -8.45
CA GLY A 151 -0.65 -17.63 -8.64
C GLY A 151 -2.05 -17.57 -9.19
N VAL A 152 -2.62 -16.39 -9.05
CA VAL A 152 -3.90 -15.98 -9.61
C VAL A 152 -3.66 -14.90 -10.65
N HIS A 153 -4.27 -15.05 -11.81
CA HIS A 153 -4.20 -14.07 -12.90
C HIS A 153 -5.51 -13.29 -12.99
N THR A 154 -5.43 -11.99 -12.79
CA THR A 154 -6.59 -11.09 -12.73
C THR A 154 -6.74 -10.31 -14.02
N TYR A 155 -7.98 -10.03 -14.39
CA TYR A 155 -8.35 -9.15 -15.51
C TYR A 155 -7.88 -7.71 -15.25
N ARG A 156 -7.67 -6.96 -16.33
CA ARG A 156 -7.28 -5.54 -16.28
C ARG A 156 -8.21 -4.70 -17.18
N GLY A 157 -8.31 -3.39 -16.87
CA GLY A 157 -9.20 -2.49 -17.58
C GLY A 157 -10.69 -2.77 -17.35
N VAL A 158 -10.99 -3.38 -16.18
CA VAL A 158 -12.36 -3.83 -15.86
C VAL A 158 -13.25 -2.64 -15.55
N GLY A 159 -14.30 -2.44 -16.36
CA GLY A 159 -15.37 -1.49 -16.08
C GLY A 159 -16.30 -2.04 -15.01
N ASP A 160 -17.29 -2.83 -15.43
CA ASP A 160 -18.18 -3.54 -14.50
C ASP A 160 -17.60 -4.88 -14.14
N VAL A 161 -17.57 -5.19 -12.83
CA VAL A 161 -17.18 -6.51 -12.33
C VAL A 161 -18.37 -7.45 -12.47
N THR A 162 -18.27 -8.41 -13.39
CA THR A 162 -19.32 -9.38 -13.69
C THR A 162 -19.15 -10.68 -12.91
N GLU A 163 -20.21 -11.48 -12.81
CA GLU A 163 -20.14 -12.81 -12.21
C GLU A 163 -19.16 -13.75 -12.94
N ALA A 164 -18.93 -13.54 -14.24
CA ALA A 164 -17.91 -14.29 -14.98
C ALA A 164 -16.48 -13.98 -14.49
N HIS A 165 -16.19 -12.70 -14.20
CA HIS A 165 -14.92 -12.29 -13.59
C HIS A 165 -14.73 -12.95 -12.22
N ILE A 166 -15.75 -12.87 -11.35
CA ILE A 166 -15.71 -13.40 -9.99
C ILE A 166 -15.51 -14.93 -10.03
N THR A 167 -16.32 -15.65 -10.81
CA THR A 167 -16.23 -17.09 -10.94
C THR A 167 -14.87 -17.54 -11.48
N GLY A 168 -14.33 -16.82 -12.47
CA GLY A 168 -13.03 -17.13 -13.06
C GLY A 168 -11.87 -16.98 -12.07
N ILE A 169 -11.88 -15.96 -11.23
CA ILE A 169 -10.87 -15.72 -10.20
C ILE A 169 -11.06 -16.69 -9.02
N ALA A 170 -12.31 -16.91 -8.57
CA ALA A 170 -12.62 -17.85 -7.48
C ALA A 170 -12.15 -19.27 -7.79
N LYS A 171 -12.36 -19.75 -9.03
CA LYS A 171 -11.88 -21.07 -9.47
C LYS A 171 -10.35 -21.16 -9.43
N GLN A 172 -9.63 -20.11 -9.82
CA GLN A 172 -8.17 -20.08 -9.69
C GLN A 172 -7.75 -20.15 -8.21
N MET A 173 -8.38 -19.39 -7.32
CA MET A 173 -8.10 -19.43 -5.87
C MET A 173 -8.39 -20.83 -5.29
N GLN A 174 -9.50 -21.46 -5.67
CA GLN A 174 -9.83 -22.84 -5.28
C GLN A 174 -8.77 -23.85 -5.76
N ALA A 175 -8.26 -23.67 -6.97
CA ALA A 175 -7.21 -24.51 -7.53
C ALA A 175 -5.86 -24.38 -6.80
N LEU A 176 -5.62 -23.30 -6.07
CA LEU A 176 -4.43 -23.15 -5.23
C LEU A 176 -4.49 -24.02 -3.97
N VAL A 177 -5.66 -24.43 -3.50
CA VAL A 177 -5.83 -25.10 -2.21
C VAL A 177 -5.02 -26.39 -2.14
N GLU A 178 -5.20 -27.31 -3.10
CA GLU A 178 -4.53 -28.60 -3.09
C GLU A 178 -2.98 -28.50 -3.11
N PRO A 179 -2.35 -27.69 -3.99
CA PRO A 179 -0.91 -27.46 -3.93
C PRO A 179 -0.45 -26.88 -2.59
N LEU A 180 -1.19 -25.92 -2.05
CA LEU A 180 -0.85 -25.28 -0.77
C LEU A 180 -1.00 -26.23 0.43
N GLU A 181 -2.03 -27.11 0.43
CA GLU A 181 -2.20 -28.16 1.44
C GLU A 181 -1.00 -29.13 1.47
N LYS A 182 -0.46 -29.48 0.29
CA LYS A 182 0.73 -30.34 0.19
C LYS A 182 1.94 -29.69 0.84
N VAL A 183 2.14 -28.39 0.63
CA VAL A 183 3.25 -27.65 1.25
C VAL A 183 3.00 -27.46 2.74
N ALA A 184 1.78 -27.08 3.13
CA ALA A 184 1.39 -26.88 4.54
C ALA A 184 1.43 -28.17 5.37
N GLY A 185 1.30 -29.34 4.72
CA GLY A 185 1.18 -30.62 5.41
C GLY A 185 -0.16 -30.80 6.15
N ARG A 186 -1.17 -30.01 5.81
CA ARG A 186 -2.50 -30.02 6.44
C ARG A 186 -3.59 -29.63 5.45
N ARG A 187 -4.82 -30.07 5.72
CA ARG A 187 -6.02 -29.70 4.95
C ARG A 187 -6.53 -28.33 5.34
N LEU A 188 -7.15 -27.64 4.37
CA LEU A 188 -7.87 -26.41 4.62
C LEU A 188 -9.12 -26.69 5.48
N ASP A 189 -9.13 -26.12 6.67
CA ASP A 189 -10.32 -26.11 7.53
C ASP A 189 -11.21 -24.92 7.14
N MET A 190 -12.42 -25.22 6.68
CA MET A 190 -13.37 -24.18 6.27
C MET A 190 -13.84 -23.29 7.42
N THR A 191 -13.86 -23.80 8.66
CA THR A 191 -14.20 -22.99 9.84
C THR A 191 -13.13 -21.97 10.09
N GLU A 192 -11.86 -22.38 10.03
CA GLU A 192 -10.72 -21.49 10.17
C GLU A 192 -10.65 -20.49 9.00
N PHE A 193 -10.91 -20.94 7.77
CA PHE A 193 -10.93 -20.05 6.62
C PHE A 193 -11.99 -18.95 6.72
N LYS A 194 -13.20 -19.30 7.13
CA LYS A 194 -14.27 -18.33 7.42
C LYS A 194 -13.85 -17.34 8.51
N ARG A 195 -13.22 -17.82 9.59
CA ARG A 195 -12.71 -16.97 10.66
C ARG A 195 -11.68 -15.97 10.17
N VAL A 196 -10.73 -16.41 9.37
CA VAL A 196 -9.67 -15.55 8.78
C VAL A 196 -10.31 -14.49 7.87
N VAL A 197 -11.26 -14.87 7.00
CA VAL A 197 -11.96 -13.93 6.12
C VAL A 197 -12.78 -12.91 6.93
N ALA A 198 -13.42 -13.33 8.03
CA ALA A 198 -14.12 -12.42 8.92
C ALA A 198 -13.21 -11.37 9.55
N LEU A 199 -12.02 -11.78 10.02
CA LEU A 199 -11.02 -10.87 10.57
C LEU A 199 -10.44 -9.94 9.49
N SER A 200 -10.22 -10.43 8.27
CA SER A 200 -9.79 -9.60 7.14
C SER A 200 -10.83 -8.52 6.82
N ARG A 201 -12.14 -8.87 6.84
CA ARG A 201 -13.23 -7.92 6.65
C ARG A 201 -13.24 -6.87 7.77
N GLU A 202 -13.20 -7.29 9.03
CA GLU A 202 -13.21 -6.37 10.19
C GLU A 202 -12.00 -5.42 10.14
N CYS A 203 -10.82 -5.93 9.83
CA CYS A 203 -9.60 -5.13 9.66
C CYS A 203 -9.77 -4.08 8.55
N SER A 204 -10.30 -4.47 7.38
CA SER A 204 -10.57 -3.57 6.26
C SER A 204 -11.61 -2.49 6.60
N GLU A 205 -12.69 -2.86 7.29
CA GLU A 205 -13.72 -1.91 7.72
C GLU A 205 -13.19 -0.90 8.75
N LEU A 206 -12.32 -1.35 9.66
CA LEU A 206 -11.65 -0.45 10.62
C LEU A 206 -10.69 0.48 9.92
N TRP A 207 -9.88 -0.05 8.99
CA TRP A 207 -8.98 0.77 8.18
C TRP A 207 -9.75 1.81 7.37
N LYS A 208 -10.86 1.44 6.76
CA LYS A 208 -11.76 2.40 6.10
C LYS A 208 -12.21 3.50 7.07
N LYS A 209 -12.69 3.13 8.25
CA LYS A 209 -13.13 4.10 9.27
C LYS A 209 -11.99 5.02 9.73
N VAL A 210 -10.76 4.52 9.81
CA VAL A 210 -9.56 5.33 10.08
C VAL A 210 -9.37 6.37 8.98
N LEU A 211 -9.38 5.96 7.72
CA LEU A 211 -9.22 6.89 6.59
C LEU A 211 -10.38 7.88 6.48
N ASP A 212 -11.61 7.45 6.73
CA ASP A 212 -12.81 8.30 6.70
C ASP A 212 -12.75 9.45 7.74
N THR A 213 -11.95 9.30 8.82
CA THR A 213 -11.74 10.40 9.80
C THR A 213 -11.15 11.65 9.16
N ALA A 214 -10.43 11.51 8.04
CA ALA A 214 -9.88 12.63 7.29
C ALA A 214 -10.96 13.57 6.72
N SER A 215 -12.23 13.15 6.68
CA SER A 215 -13.36 14.03 6.30
C SER A 215 -13.67 15.13 7.32
N ALA A 216 -13.21 14.99 8.57
CA ALA A 216 -13.33 16.04 9.58
C ALA A 216 -12.54 17.30 9.21
N MET A 217 -12.93 18.45 9.77
CA MET A 217 -12.29 19.74 9.54
C MET A 217 -11.99 20.40 10.89
N PRO A 218 -10.70 20.53 11.27
CA PRO A 218 -9.52 20.05 10.55
C PRO A 218 -9.40 18.52 10.54
N SER A 219 -8.67 17.97 9.54
CA SER A 219 -8.43 16.53 9.45
C SER A 219 -7.42 16.07 10.53
N PRO A 220 -7.73 15.01 11.30
CA PRO A 220 -6.84 14.50 12.35
C PRO A 220 -5.64 13.71 11.82
N ILE A 221 -5.60 13.38 10.53
CA ILE A 221 -4.62 12.51 9.88
C ILE A 221 -4.22 13.05 8.52
N THR A 222 -3.01 12.72 8.06
CA THR A 222 -2.54 12.99 6.71
C THR A 222 -2.39 11.68 5.92
N PHE A 223 -2.31 11.78 4.59
CA PHE A 223 -1.88 10.68 3.71
C PHE A 223 -0.54 10.09 4.13
N PHE A 224 0.41 10.94 4.53
CA PHE A 224 1.75 10.51 4.94
C PHE A 224 1.72 9.70 6.26
N ASP A 225 0.80 10.03 7.17
CA ASP A 225 0.53 9.18 8.33
C ASP A 225 -0.13 7.87 7.87
N GLY A 226 -1.13 7.95 6.99
CA GLY A 226 -1.81 6.79 6.42
C GLY A 226 -0.85 5.78 5.80
N THR A 227 0.16 6.23 5.02
CA THR A 227 1.15 5.32 4.41
C THR A 227 2.00 4.58 5.43
N THR A 228 2.28 5.17 6.59
CA THR A 228 3.05 4.51 7.66
C THR A 228 2.17 3.63 8.56
N LEU A 229 0.90 4.00 8.73
CA LEU A 229 -0.04 3.30 9.59
C LEU A 229 -0.79 2.15 8.90
N MET A 230 -0.67 2.02 7.57
CA MET A 230 -1.37 0.98 6.81
C MET A 230 -0.74 -0.42 6.95
N GLY A 231 0.41 -0.54 7.60
CA GLY A 231 1.12 -1.82 7.76
C GLY A 231 0.22 -2.98 8.17
N PRO A 232 -0.56 -2.90 9.25
CA PRO A 232 -1.47 -3.97 9.66
C PRO A 232 -2.53 -4.33 8.63
N ALA A 233 -3.05 -3.39 7.82
CA ALA A 233 -3.99 -3.67 6.73
C ALA A 233 -3.33 -4.46 5.58
N VAL A 234 -2.02 -4.35 5.42
CA VAL A 234 -1.25 -5.09 4.41
C VAL A 234 -0.83 -6.44 4.95
N VAL A 235 -0.02 -6.46 6.02
CA VAL A 235 0.63 -7.68 6.51
C VAL A 235 -0.21 -8.46 7.51
N GLY A 236 -1.23 -7.84 8.10
CA GLY A 236 -2.01 -8.40 9.20
C GLY A 236 -3.44 -8.83 8.86
N ARG A 237 -3.86 -8.75 7.58
CA ARG A 237 -5.21 -9.23 7.22
C ARG A 237 -5.43 -10.65 7.70
N GLY A 238 -6.59 -10.88 8.34
CA GLY A 238 -6.95 -12.18 8.88
C GLY A 238 -6.38 -12.49 10.27
N THR A 239 -5.78 -11.51 10.96
CA THR A 239 -5.30 -11.64 12.34
C THR A 239 -6.10 -10.76 13.30
N GLN A 240 -6.23 -11.20 14.57
CA GLN A 240 -6.91 -10.43 15.60
C GLN A 240 -6.09 -9.20 16.00
N GLU A 241 -4.79 -9.32 16.03
CA GLU A 241 -3.86 -8.27 16.42
C GLU A 241 -3.97 -7.04 15.49
N ALA A 242 -4.14 -7.26 14.18
CA ALA A 242 -4.36 -6.18 13.21
C ALA A 242 -5.69 -5.45 13.47
N VAL A 243 -6.73 -6.19 13.84
CA VAL A 243 -8.04 -5.61 14.24
C VAL A 243 -7.87 -4.75 15.49
N ASP A 244 -7.15 -5.24 16.50
CA ASP A 244 -7.02 -4.57 17.78
C ASP A 244 -6.23 -3.27 17.69
N VAL A 245 -5.12 -3.24 16.93
CA VAL A 245 -4.36 -1.99 16.73
C VAL A 245 -5.15 -0.93 15.97
N TYR A 246 -6.03 -1.32 15.02
CA TYR A 246 -6.89 -0.35 14.34
C TYR A 246 -8.04 0.14 15.20
N LYS A 247 -8.53 -0.64 16.15
CA LYS A 247 -9.48 -0.15 17.18
C LYS A 247 -8.84 0.96 18.02
N LEU A 248 -7.57 0.80 18.43
CA LEU A 248 -6.83 1.81 19.19
C LEU A 248 -6.61 3.08 18.36
N LEU A 249 -6.14 2.94 17.12
CA LEU A 249 -5.92 4.08 16.23
C LEU A 249 -7.21 4.86 15.96
N LEU A 250 -8.31 4.17 15.68
CA LEU A 250 -9.60 4.81 15.41
C LEU A 250 -10.12 5.56 16.65
N ALA A 251 -9.92 5.01 17.84
CA ALA A 251 -10.31 5.66 19.10
C ALA A 251 -9.53 6.98 19.29
N GLU A 252 -8.21 6.96 19.07
CA GLU A 252 -7.36 8.15 19.16
C GLU A 252 -7.76 9.23 18.14
N LEU A 253 -8.03 8.85 16.89
CA LEU A 253 -8.44 9.80 15.86
C LEU A 253 -9.81 10.43 16.17
N ARG A 254 -10.74 9.68 16.73
CA ARG A 254 -12.04 10.22 17.19
C ARG A 254 -11.87 11.19 18.35
N GLU A 255 -10.97 10.90 19.29
CA GLU A 255 -10.62 11.83 20.36
C GLU A 255 -10.05 13.15 19.81
N ARG A 256 -9.13 13.09 18.84
CA ARG A 256 -8.61 14.27 18.16
C ARG A 256 -9.70 15.10 17.49
N ILE A 257 -10.63 14.45 16.79
CA ILE A 257 -11.78 15.14 16.18
C ILE A 257 -12.62 15.85 17.25
N ALA A 258 -12.93 15.17 18.36
CA ALA A 258 -13.72 15.74 19.46
C ALA A 258 -13.03 16.96 20.09
N ASN A 259 -11.68 16.97 20.11
CA ASN A 259 -10.88 18.07 20.63
C ASN A 259 -10.59 19.16 19.57
N GLY A 260 -11.05 19.02 18.32
CA GLY A 260 -10.73 19.96 17.23
C GLY A 260 -9.26 19.92 16.80
N GLU A 261 -8.56 18.82 17.03
CA GLU A 261 -7.12 18.69 16.76
C GLU A 261 -6.85 18.21 15.33
N GLY A 262 -6.28 19.10 14.50
CA GLY A 262 -5.82 18.76 13.14
C GLY A 262 -4.41 18.17 13.10
N ALA A 263 -4.13 17.40 12.05
CA ALA A 263 -2.78 16.89 11.76
C ALA A 263 -1.86 17.98 11.20
N VAL A 264 -2.43 18.99 10.53
CA VAL A 264 -1.74 20.17 10.01
C VAL A 264 -2.25 21.39 10.77
N GLU A 265 -1.32 22.18 11.30
CA GLU A 265 -1.65 23.43 11.99
C GLU A 265 -2.30 24.42 11.02
N SER A 266 -3.46 24.95 11.39
CA SER A 266 -4.20 25.92 10.57
C SER A 266 -4.47 25.41 9.15
N GLU A 267 -5.00 24.18 9.02
CA GLU A 267 -5.36 23.57 7.73
C GLU A 267 -6.20 24.53 6.87
N ARG A 268 -5.66 24.94 5.72
CA ARG A 268 -6.33 25.81 4.75
C ARG A 268 -6.72 25.07 3.49
N PHE A 269 -5.84 24.18 2.98
CA PHE A 269 -6.03 23.47 1.73
C PHE A 269 -6.07 21.96 1.96
N ARG A 270 -6.99 21.30 1.29
CA ARG A 270 -7.26 19.86 1.38
C ARG A 270 -6.88 19.20 0.07
N ILE A 271 -5.87 18.35 0.09
CA ILE A 271 -5.25 17.78 -1.10
C ILE A 271 -5.49 16.27 -1.17
N TYR A 272 -5.82 15.79 -2.36
CA TYR A 272 -5.88 14.37 -2.70
C TYR A 272 -4.59 13.93 -3.40
N TRP A 273 -4.00 12.81 -2.97
CA TRP A 273 -2.82 12.22 -3.61
C TRP A 273 -3.22 11.04 -4.49
N GLU A 274 -2.91 11.10 -5.79
CA GLU A 274 -3.13 10.02 -6.75
C GLU A 274 -1.81 9.38 -7.15
N GLY A 275 -1.75 8.04 -7.00
CA GLY A 275 -0.56 7.25 -7.33
C GLY A 275 0.23 6.78 -6.10
N MET A 276 1.39 6.22 -6.37
CA MET A 276 2.29 5.70 -5.34
C MET A 276 2.87 6.82 -4.45
N PRO A 277 3.17 6.57 -3.17
CA PRO A 277 4.02 7.48 -2.40
C PRO A 277 5.45 7.48 -2.93
N VAL A 278 6.21 8.55 -2.68
CA VAL A 278 7.67 8.56 -2.80
C VAL A 278 8.24 8.17 -1.45
N TRP A 279 8.56 6.88 -1.26
CA TRP A 279 8.90 6.35 0.06
C TRP A 279 10.05 7.07 0.75
N GLY A 280 11.13 7.36 0.03
CA GLY A 280 12.30 8.07 0.57
C GLY A 280 12.07 9.55 0.88
N ARG A 281 10.89 10.09 0.59
CA ARG A 281 10.53 11.51 0.78
C ARG A 281 9.25 11.72 1.59
N LEU A 282 8.66 10.71 2.20
CA LEU A 282 7.41 10.85 2.97
C LEU A 282 7.49 12.00 3.99
N SER A 283 8.55 12.05 4.78
CA SER A 283 8.73 13.12 5.78
C SER A 283 8.94 14.49 5.15
N ALA A 284 9.73 14.57 4.08
CA ALA A 284 10.01 15.84 3.39
C ALA A 284 8.76 16.42 2.73
N HIS A 285 8.02 15.60 1.96
CA HIS A 285 6.76 16.02 1.36
C HIS A 285 5.73 16.41 2.40
N SER A 286 5.63 15.61 3.47
CA SER A 286 4.73 15.91 4.58
C SER A 286 5.02 17.26 5.23
N GLN A 287 6.29 17.62 5.44
CA GLN A 287 6.69 18.92 5.99
C GLN A 287 6.46 20.06 4.99
N LEU A 288 6.75 19.83 3.70
CA LEU A 288 6.50 20.80 2.64
C LEU A 288 5.03 21.23 2.60
N PHE A 289 4.12 20.28 2.46
CA PHE A 289 2.68 20.59 2.42
C PHE A 289 2.20 21.23 3.72
N ALA A 290 2.61 20.71 4.87
CA ALA A 290 2.22 21.29 6.17
C ALA A 290 2.73 22.72 6.35
N SER A 291 3.92 23.06 5.86
CA SER A 291 4.45 24.44 5.92
C SER A 291 3.63 25.44 5.10
N LEU A 292 2.92 24.95 4.10
CA LEU A 292 1.99 25.70 3.25
C LEU A 292 0.53 25.60 3.73
N GLN A 293 0.29 25.12 4.95
CA GLN A 293 -1.04 24.91 5.54
C GLN A 293 -1.94 23.99 4.67
N ALA A 294 -1.32 23.16 3.84
CA ALA A 294 -1.99 22.18 3.00
C ALA A 294 -1.93 20.79 3.63
N ASN A 295 -3.07 20.13 3.76
CA ASN A 295 -3.15 18.76 4.24
C ASN A 295 -3.40 17.83 3.07
N VAL A 296 -2.41 17.01 2.72
CA VAL A 296 -2.63 15.84 1.87
C VAL A 296 -3.31 14.79 2.75
N LEU A 297 -4.63 14.64 2.64
CA LEU A 297 -5.44 13.92 3.64
C LEU A 297 -6.09 12.64 3.13
N ALA A 298 -6.16 12.46 1.81
CA ALA A 298 -6.77 11.30 1.19
C ALA A 298 -5.95 10.83 -0.02
N SER A 299 -6.07 9.57 -0.37
CA SER A 299 -5.35 9.00 -1.50
C SER A 299 -6.00 7.73 -2.03
N THR A 300 -5.87 7.47 -3.31
CA THR A 300 -6.19 6.16 -3.88
C THR A 300 -5.32 5.06 -3.26
N TYR A 301 -4.05 5.33 -2.99
CA TYR A 301 -3.10 4.34 -2.48
C TYR A 301 -3.54 3.73 -1.15
N CYS A 302 -3.80 4.54 -0.12
CA CYS A 302 -4.24 4.04 1.18
C CYS A 302 -5.63 3.38 1.10
N ASN A 303 -6.52 3.90 0.27
CA ASN A 303 -7.87 3.33 0.08
C ASN A 303 -7.88 2.01 -0.69
N SER A 304 -6.81 1.66 -1.41
CA SER A 304 -6.70 0.38 -2.13
C SER A 304 -6.62 -0.84 -1.21
N TRP A 305 -6.47 -0.65 0.10
CA TRP A 305 -6.39 -1.69 1.12
C TRP A 305 -7.71 -1.91 1.87
N ILE A 306 -8.83 -1.52 1.27
CA ILE A 306 -10.18 -1.70 1.78
C ILE A 306 -10.88 -2.80 0.99
N PHE A 307 -11.15 -3.93 1.62
CA PHE A 307 -11.76 -5.11 1.03
C PHE A 307 -13.16 -5.36 1.61
N SER A 308 -14.08 -4.41 1.41
CA SER A 308 -15.43 -4.43 1.99
C SER A 308 -16.33 -5.57 1.49
N ASP A 309 -15.97 -6.17 0.34
CA ASP A 309 -16.76 -7.26 -0.25
C ASP A 309 -16.48 -8.63 0.38
N LEU A 310 -15.54 -8.75 1.32
CA LEU A 310 -15.22 -10.00 1.99
C LEU A 310 -16.44 -10.52 2.78
N ASP A 311 -16.81 -11.79 2.55
CA ASP A 311 -17.90 -12.46 3.22
C ASP A 311 -17.45 -13.85 3.71
N PRO A 312 -17.44 -14.10 5.03
CA PRO A 312 -17.08 -15.38 5.60
C PRO A 312 -17.97 -16.54 5.14
N GLU A 313 -19.23 -16.29 4.75
CA GLU A 313 -20.14 -17.34 4.30
C GLU A 313 -19.89 -17.75 2.84
N ASP A 314 -19.24 -16.89 2.05
CA ASP A 314 -18.83 -17.19 0.66
C ASP A 314 -17.38 -16.76 0.42
N PRO A 315 -16.39 -17.37 1.09
CA PRO A 315 -15.03 -16.85 1.16
C PRO A 315 -14.35 -16.74 -0.21
N PHE A 316 -14.45 -17.72 -1.08
CA PHE A 316 -13.76 -17.71 -2.39
C PHE A 316 -14.34 -16.68 -3.35
N ASN A 317 -15.66 -16.60 -3.51
CA ASN A 317 -16.27 -15.62 -4.41
C ASN A 317 -16.15 -14.20 -3.85
N SER A 318 -16.28 -14.03 -2.54
CA SER A 318 -16.12 -12.71 -1.92
C SER A 318 -14.68 -12.17 -2.04
N MET A 319 -13.66 -13.01 -1.84
CA MET A 319 -12.28 -12.65 -2.10
C MET A 319 -12.07 -12.32 -3.59
N ALA A 320 -12.59 -13.13 -4.50
CA ALA A 320 -12.50 -12.88 -5.93
C ALA A 320 -13.14 -11.54 -6.31
N ARG A 321 -14.29 -11.21 -5.72
CA ARG A 321 -14.98 -9.92 -5.91
C ARG A 321 -14.15 -8.76 -5.38
N ALA A 322 -13.67 -8.85 -4.14
CA ALA A 322 -12.86 -7.81 -3.50
C ALA A 322 -11.58 -7.52 -4.31
N TYR A 323 -10.88 -8.57 -4.73
CA TYR A 323 -9.61 -8.43 -5.45
C TYR A 323 -9.77 -8.05 -6.93
N THR A 324 -10.94 -8.26 -7.53
CA THR A 324 -11.25 -7.79 -8.89
C THR A 324 -11.74 -6.33 -8.90
N LYS A 325 -12.27 -5.83 -7.78
CA LYS A 325 -12.67 -4.43 -7.62
C LYS A 325 -11.51 -3.50 -7.25
N LEU A 326 -10.31 -4.02 -7.07
CA LEU A 326 -9.14 -3.22 -6.74
C LEU A 326 -8.94 -2.09 -7.76
N PHE A 327 -8.75 -0.85 -7.28
CA PHE A 327 -8.67 0.35 -8.12
C PHE A 327 -7.73 0.20 -9.32
N ILE A 328 -6.53 -0.32 -9.11
CA ILE A 328 -5.47 -0.43 -10.12
C ILE A 328 -5.85 -1.29 -11.35
N VAL A 329 -6.79 -2.24 -11.21
CA VAL A 329 -7.23 -3.10 -12.34
C VAL A 329 -8.44 -2.55 -13.08
N ARG A 330 -9.05 -1.47 -12.58
CA ARG A 330 -10.28 -0.91 -13.13
C ARG A 330 -10.02 -0.10 -14.42
N SER A 331 -11.05 0.11 -15.21
CA SER A 331 -11.03 1.01 -16.36
C SER A 331 -10.88 2.46 -15.91
N ASP A 332 -10.39 3.34 -16.81
CA ASP A 332 -10.25 4.76 -16.50
C ASP A 332 -11.57 5.40 -16.06
N ALA A 333 -12.69 5.08 -16.73
CA ALA A 333 -14.01 5.58 -16.34
C ALA A 333 -14.41 5.18 -14.91
N ALA A 334 -14.12 3.92 -14.51
CA ALA A 334 -14.38 3.46 -13.14
C ALA A 334 -13.45 4.14 -12.13
N LYS A 335 -12.18 4.37 -12.47
CA LYS A 335 -11.22 5.10 -11.66
C LYS A 335 -11.61 6.55 -11.47
N GLU A 336 -11.98 7.23 -12.55
CA GLU A 336 -12.42 8.64 -12.51
C GLU A 336 -13.67 8.82 -11.66
N LYS A 337 -14.65 7.91 -11.82
CA LYS A 337 -15.83 7.91 -10.95
C LYS A 337 -15.43 7.79 -9.47
N TYR A 338 -14.56 6.83 -9.15
CA TYR A 338 -14.09 6.61 -7.78
C TYR A 338 -13.39 7.84 -7.22
N ILE A 339 -12.48 8.45 -8.00
CA ILE A 339 -11.77 9.67 -7.57
C ILE A 339 -12.76 10.80 -7.32
N LYS A 340 -13.72 11.05 -8.23
CA LYS A 340 -14.76 12.08 -8.04
C LYS A 340 -15.55 11.87 -6.73
N ASP A 341 -15.94 10.65 -6.44
CA ASP A 341 -16.63 10.31 -5.18
C ASP A 341 -15.75 10.66 -3.96
N MET A 342 -14.44 10.39 -4.02
CA MET A 342 -13.48 10.75 -2.96
C MET A 342 -13.26 12.25 -2.84
N LEU A 343 -13.11 12.96 -3.96
CA LEU A 343 -12.95 14.43 -3.96
C LEU A 343 -14.13 15.12 -3.26
N ALA A 344 -15.34 14.67 -3.55
CA ALA A 344 -16.55 15.20 -2.93
C ALA A 344 -16.64 14.84 -1.43
N PHE A 345 -16.36 13.57 -1.07
CA PHE A 345 -16.44 13.10 0.31
C PHE A 345 -15.44 13.82 1.23
N PHE A 346 -14.22 13.99 0.78
CA PHE A 346 -13.17 14.66 1.55
C PHE A 346 -13.11 16.18 1.37
N LYS A 347 -13.98 16.77 0.54
CA LYS A 347 -14.02 18.22 0.24
C LYS A 347 -12.64 18.73 -0.19
N VAL A 348 -12.13 18.15 -1.25
CA VAL A 348 -10.77 18.37 -1.76
C VAL A 348 -10.69 19.67 -2.56
N ASP A 349 -9.64 20.45 -2.36
CA ASP A 349 -9.36 21.70 -3.09
C ASP A 349 -8.45 21.48 -4.31
N GLY A 350 -7.61 20.45 -4.27
CA GLY A 350 -6.64 20.16 -5.33
C GLY A 350 -6.16 18.71 -5.34
N ILE A 351 -5.68 18.26 -6.50
CA ILE A 351 -5.18 16.89 -6.70
C ILE A 351 -3.68 16.95 -6.99
N VAL A 352 -2.90 16.11 -6.32
CA VAL A 352 -1.50 15.85 -6.66
C VAL A 352 -1.39 14.46 -7.26
N TYR A 353 -0.99 14.37 -8.52
CA TYR A 353 -0.63 13.12 -9.18
C TYR A 353 0.87 12.87 -9.03
N HIS A 354 1.24 11.65 -8.64
CA HIS A 354 2.62 11.20 -8.73
C HIS A 354 2.80 10.33 -9.98
N ASP A 355 3.54 10.84 -10.97
CA ASP A 355 3.97 10.05 -12.12
C ASP A 355 5.22 9.23 -11.75
N ALA A 356 4.99 8.05 -11.19
CA ALA A 356 6.05 7.13 -10.82
C ALA A 356 6.57 6.40 -12.05
N LYS A 357 7.81 6.69 -12.47
CA LYS A 357 8.38 6.20 -13.72
C LYS A 357 8.26 4.69 -13.88
N THR A 358 8.59 3.93 -12.83
CA THR A 358 8.61 2.46 -12.86
C THR A 358 7.29 1.81 -12.43
N CYS A 359 6.24 2.60 -12.17
CA CYS A 359 4.91 2.09 -11.82
C CYS A 359 3.81 2.65 -12.74
N PRO A 360 3.79 2.26 -14.03
CA PRO A 360 2.82 2.80 -14.99
C PRO A 360 1.37 2.48 -14.62
N ASN A 361 1.12 1.40 -13.89
CA ASN A 361 -0.22 0.98 -13.49
C ASN A 361 -0.85 1.87 -12.41
N ASN A 362 -0.03 2.61 -11.65
CA ASN A 362 -0.45 3.58 -10.64
C ASN A 362 -0.07 5.02 -11.00
N SER A 363 0.28 5.29 -12.26
CA SER A 363 0.55 6.64 -12.79
C SER A 363 -0.59 7.06 -13.72
N ASN A 364 -1.77 7.27 -13.14
CA ASN A 364 -3.02 7.52 -13.87
C ASN A 364 -3.04 8.88 -14.59
N CYS A 365 -2.07 9.76 -14.33
CA CYS A 365 -1.92 11.05 -15.02
C CYS A 365 -1.51 10.93 -16.50
N ARG A 366 -1.00 9.78 -16.93
CA ARG A 366 -0.35 9.61 -18.25
C ARG A 366 -1.33 9.62 -19.44
N TYR A 367 -2.61 9.37 -19.20
CA TYR A 367 -3.62 9.21 -20.27
C TYR A 367 -4.74 10.24 -20.18
N GLY A 368 -4.41 11.47 -19.77
CA GLY A 368 -5.32 12.62 -19.78
C GLY A 368 -6.37 12.65 -18.66
N MET A 369 -6.27 11.78 -17.67
CA MET A 369 -7.17 11.78 -16.51
C MET A 369 -7.16 13.11 -15.73
N PRO A 370 -6.01 13.80 -15.50
CA PRO A 370 -6.01 15.10 -14.82
C PRO A 370 -6.91 16.13 -15.51
N GLN A 371 -6.79 16.26 -16.83
CA GLN A 371 -7.58 17.21 -17.63
C GLN A 371 -9.07 16.87 -17.61
N ARG A 372 -9.42 15.57 -17.72
CA ARG A 372 -10.83 15.16 -17.68
C ARG A 372 -11.45 15.43 -16.31
N LEU A 373 -10.75 15.10 -15.21
CA LEU A 373 -11.24 15.36 -13.86
C LEU A 373 -11.33 16.85 -13.56
N GLU A 374 -10.35 17.67 -13.96
CA GLU A 374 -10.41 19.13 -13.78
C GLU A 374 -11.58 19.73 -14.58
N ASN A 375 -11.79 19.31 -15.83
CA ASN A 375 -12.92 19.79 -16.64
C ASN A 375 -14.29 19.44 -16.04
N GLU A 376 -14.42 18.26 -15.40
CA GLU A 376 -15.68 17.80 -14.82
C GLU A 376 -15.93 18.35 -13.41
N THR A 377 -14.89 18.55 -12.62
CA THR A 377 -15.01 18.90 -11.19
C THR A 377 -14.62 20.34 -10.88
N GLY A 378 -13.90 21.02 -11.77
CA GLY A 378 -13.29 22.32 -11.53
C GLY A 378 -12.10 22.28 -10.56
N ILE A 379 -11.71 21.10 -10.03
CA ILE A 379 -10.62 20.96 -9.07
C ILE A 379 -9.30 20.88 -9.82
N PRO A 380 -8.35 21.82 -9.58
CA PRO A 380 -7.07 21.83 -10.28
C PRO A 380 -6.14 20.72 -9.84
N SER A 381 -5.16 20.40 -10.66
CA SER A 381 -4.21 19.34 -10.35
C SER A 381 -2.76 19.72 -10.64
N LEU A 382 -1.85 19.11 -9.88
CA LEU A 382 -0.40 19.13 -10.07
C LEU A 382 0.08 17.72 -10.37
N THR A 383 1.00 17.56 -11.33
CA THR A 383 1.73 16.31 -11.52
C THR A 383 3.18 16.46 -11.03
N ILE A 384 3.59 15.57 -10.14
CA ILE A 384 4.97 15.44 -9.65
C ILE A 384 5.60 14.24 -10.37
N ASN A 385 6.73 14.46 -11.05
CA ASN A 385 7.50 13.41 -11.68
C ASN A 385 8.50 12.81 -10.68
N GLY A 386 8.60 11.49 -10.64
CA GLY A 386 9.50 10.81 -9.72
C GLY A 386 9.43 9.29 -9.85
N ASP A 387 9.69 8.63 -8.76
CA ASP A 387 9.52 7.17 -8.64
C ASP A 387 9.21 6.79 -7.19
N LEU A 388 8.63 5.59 -7.02
CA LEU A 388 8.29 5.12 -5.67
C LEU A 388 9.54 4.83 -4.83
N ASN A 389 10.63 4.31 -5.43
CA ASN A 389 11.85 3.92 -4.71
C ASN A 389 13.13 4.55 -5.26
N ASP A 390 13.18 4.90 -6.55
CA ASP A 390 14.39 5.43 -7.17
C ASP A 390 14.46 6.96 -7.05
N LEU A 391 15.13 7.44 -6.02
CA LEU A 391 15.28 8.88 -5.78
C LEU A 391 16.12 9.63 -6.82
N ARG A 392 16.84 8.93 -7.73
CA ARG A 392 17.55 9.56 -8.84
C ARG A 392 16.61 10.17 -9.88
N LEU A 393 15.33 9.77 -9.85
CA LEU A 393 14.29 10.21 -10.78
C LEU A 393 13.43 11.37 -10.22
N LEU A 394 13.76 11.88 -9.03
CA LEU A 394 13.07 12.98 -8.37
C LEU A 394 14.02 14.16 -8.20
N SER A 395 13.56 15.37 -8.51
CA SER A 395 14.18 16.63 -8.08
C SER A 395 13.40 17.22 -6.91
N ASP A 396 14.05 17.34 -5.75
CA ASP A 396 13.47 17.92 -4.55
C ASP A 396 13.15 19.40 -4.76
N GLU A 397 14.04 20.15 -5.43
CA GLU A 397 13.88 21.59 -5.71
C GLU A 397 12.72 21.84 -6.68
N GLN A 398 12.64 21.05 -7.76
CA GLN A 398 11.54 21.18 -8.72
C GLN A 398 10.20 20.80 -8.06
N THR A 399 10.18 19.76 -7.24
CA THR A 399 8.98 19.36 -6.50
C THR A 399 8.52 20.47 -5.56
N LYS A 400 9.45 21.08 -4.81
CA LYS A 400 9.16 22.19 -3.90
C LYS A 400 8.54 23.37 -4.67
N THR A 401 9.21 23.84 -5.72
CA THR A 401 8.74 24.97 -6.54
C THR A 401 7.35 24.70 -7.12
N ASN A 402 7.12 23.51 -7.66
CA ASN A 402 5.83 23.16 -8.27
C ASN A 402 4.72 23.10 -7.20
N VAL A 403 4.99 22.57 -6.01
CA VAL A 403 4.02 22.51 -4.91
C VAL A 403 3.71 23.92 -4.39
N GLU A 404 4.72 24.78 -4.21
CA GLU A 404 4.51 26.17 -3.80
C GLU A 404 3.62 26.92 -4.79
N ALA A 405 3.93 26.86 -6.09
CA ALA A 405 3.12 27.47 -7.14
C ALA A 405 1.70 26.91 -7.20
N PHE A 406 1.54 25.62 -6.97
CA PHE A 406 0.22 24.99 -6.95
C PHE A 406 -0.63 25.49 -5.78
N ILE A 407 -0.06 25.64 -4.60
CA ILE A 407 -0.79 26.18 -3.45
C ILE A 407 -1.14 27.67 -3.65
N GLU A 408 -0.25 28.47 -4.25
CA GLU A 408 -0.57 29.87 -4.66
C GLU A 408 -1.75 29.91 -5.63
N GLN A 409 -1.77 29.02 -6.63
CA GLN A 409 -2.92 28.88 -7.56
C GLN A 409 -4.23 28.57 -6.83
N LEU A 410 -4.19 27.68 -5.81
CA LEU A 410 -5.37 27.37 -4.99
C LEU A 410 -5.83 28.58 -4.18
N GLU A 411 -4.89 29.40 -3.71
CA GLU A 411 -5.19 30.63 -2.97
C GLU A 411 -5.90 31.67 -3.86
N GLU A 412 -5.38 31.89 -5.06
CA GLU A 412 -5.97 32.80 -6.04
C GLU A 412 -7.40 32.40 -6.44
N ARG A 413 -7.69 31.10 -6.53
CA ARG A 413 -9.04 30.60 -6.83
C ARG A 413 -10.06 30.78 -5.70
N ARG A 414 -9.61 31.07 -4.48
CA ARG A 414 -10.49 31.32 -3.31
C ARG A 414 -10.78 32.82 -3.08
N GLY A 415 -9.96 33.70 -3.62
CA GLY A 415 -10.13 35.17 -3.53
C GLY A 415 -11.05 35.67 -4.58
#